data_7102be7e35f34b738a96230b0e8647c5
#
_entry.id   7102be7e35f34b738a96230b0e8647c5
#
_cell.length_a   1.000
_cell.length_b   1.000
_cell.length_c   1.000
_cell.angle_alpha   90.00
_cell.angle_beta   90.00
_cell.angle_gamma   90.00
#
_symmetry.space_group_name_H-M   'P 1'
#
loop_
_entity.id
_entity.type
_entity.pdbx_description
1 polymer ?
#
loop_
_entity_poly.entity_id
_entity_poly.type
_entity_poly.pdbx_seq_one_letter_code
_entity_poly.pdbx_strand_id
1 'polypeptide(L)'
;MEQKGDRMKKRIFISPMGEAYLDALTIEAWLKNRSVSMEAQSLLCAMLMKRQEYREKMVAELAEKRGIPPSELKAQILAGKAEILEPGDMGDD
;
A
#
# COMPACT_ATOMS: atom_id res chain seq x y z
N MET A 1 -22.27 4.82 4.34
CA MET A 1 -22.30 5.30 3.34
C MET A 1 -21.29 6.25 3.04
N GLU A 2 -21.19 7.22 3.64
CA GLU A 2 -20.23 8.09 3.40
C GLU A 2 -18.91 7.55 3.56
N GLN A 3 -18.69 6.66 4.42
CA GLN A 3 -17.47 6.02 4.57
C GLN A 3 -16.91 5.44 3.34
N LYS A 4 -17.67 4.72 2.60
CA LYS A 4 -17.22 4.13 1.40
C LYS A 4 -16.88 5.19 0.41
N GLY A 5 -17.71 6.18 0.30
CA GLY A 5 -17.47 7.24 -0.62
C GLY A 5 -16.22 8.00 -0.27
N ASP A 6 -16.01 8.26 1.00
CA ASP A 6 -14.85 8.96 1.43
C ASP A 6 -13.61 8.19 1.11
N ARG A 7 -13.62 6.89 1.34
CA ARG A 7 -12.47 6.09 1.07
C ARG A 7 -12.09 6.12 -0.38
N MET A 8 -13.05 6.07 -1.26
CA MET A 8 -12.76 6.08 -2.66
C MET A 8 -12.30 7.42 -3.16
N LYS A 9 -12.68 8.50 -2.49
CA LYS A 9 -12.24 9.80 -2.89
C LYS A 9 -11.01 10.27 -2.15
N LYS A 10 -10.53 9.47 -1.21
CA LYS A 10 -9.41 9.86 -0.42
C LYS A 10 -8.17 9.96 -1.27
N ARG A 11 -7.38 10.95 -1.00
CA ARG A 11 -6.11 11.12 -1.67
C ARG A 11 -5.00 10.94 -0.68
N ILE A 12 -3.86 10.53 -1.15
CA ILE A 12 -2.71 10.40 -0.29
C ILE A 12 -1.67 11.38 -0.78
N PHE A 13 -0.79 11.76 0.13
CA PHE A 13 0.31 12.64 -0.22
C PHE A 13 1.58 11.85 0.05
N ILE A 14 2.47 11.83 -0.91
CA ILE A 14 3.71 11.07 -0.77
C ILE A 14 4.78 12.00 -0.28
N SER A 15 5.52 11.56 0.71
CA SER A 15 6.63 12.34 1.23
C SER A 15 7.64 12.59 0.13
N PRO A 16 8.45 13.63 0.23
CA PRO A 16 9.44 13.93 -0.80
C PRO A 16 10.33 12.73 -1.05
N MET A 17 10.54 12.40 -2.31
CA MET A 17 11.31 11.23 -2.67
C MET A 17 12.77 11.52 -2.91
N GLY A 18 13.14 12.78 -2.94
CA GLY A 18 14.49 13.14 -3.31
C GLY A 18 14.55 13.46 -4.79
N GLU A 19 15.50 14.31 -5.14
CA GLU A 19 15.59 14.78 -6.48
C GLU A 19 15.87 13.72 -7.52
N ALA A 20 16.73 12.79 -7.19
CA ALA A 20 17.08 11.74 -8.14
C ALA A 20 15.87 10.89 -8.53
N TYR A 21 15.04 10.53 -7.56
CA TYR A 21 13.89 9.71 -7.87
C TYR A 21 12.80 10.52 -8.55
N LEU A 22 12.66 11.78 -8.18
CA LEU A 22 11.67 12.61 -8.85
C LEU A 22 12.07 12.82 -10.30
N ASP A 23 13.36 13.01 -10.59
CA ASP A 23 13.81 13.14 -11.93
C ASP A 23 13.56 11.87 -12.73
N ALA A 24 13.83 10.72 -12.12
CA ALA A 24 13.59 9.45 -12.80
C ALA A 24 12.12 9.29 -13.15
N LEU A 25 11.25 9.65 -12.21
CA LEU A 25 9.81 9.54 -12.44
C LEU A 25 9.38 10.47 -13.56
N THR A 26 9.93 11.67 -13.58
CA THR A 26 9.59 12.64 -14.60
C THR A 26 10.02 12.14 -15.98
N ILE A 27 11.21 11.55 -16.07
CA ILE A 27 11.69 11.03 -17.33
C ILE A 27 10.83 9.87 -17.80
N GLU A 28 10.46 8.96 -16.89
CA GLU A 28 9.62 7.84 -17.25
C GLU A 28 8.26 8.32 -17.75
N ALA A 29 7.71 9.33 -17.10
CA ALA A 29 6.42 9.85 -17.50
C ALA A 29 6.52 10.44 -18.91
N TRP A 30 7.59 11.16 -19.16
CA TRP A 30 7.78 11.77 -20.45
C TRP A 30 7.91 10.71 -21.55
N LEU A 31 8.67 9.66 -21.28
CA LEU A 31 8.85 8.60 -22.26
C LEU A 31 7.55 7.89 -22.60
N LYS A 32 6.61 7.86 -21.68
CA LYS A 32 5.33 7.22 -21.90
C LYS A 32 4.24 8.21 -22.26
N ASN A 33 4.61 9.46 -22.41
CA ASN A 33 3.67 10.51 -22.78
C ASN A 33 2.52 10.58 -21.77
N ARG A 34 2.84 10.60 -20.49
CA ARG A 34 1.88 10.70 -19.43
C ARG A 34 2.27 11.79 -18.49
N SER A 35 1.33 12.21 -17.62
CA SER A 35 1.67 13.15 -16.57
C SER A 35 2.48 12.41 -15.53
N VAL A 36 3.25 13.15 -14.73
CA VAL A 36 4.04 12.57 -13.67
C VAL A 36 3.13 11.86 -12.69
N SER A 37 1.98 12.45 -12.41
CA SER A 37 1.02 11.88 -11.50
C SER A 37 0.49 10.53 -11.99
N MET A 38 0.18 10.43 -13.26
CA MET A 38 -0.31 9.19 -13.82
C MET A 38 0.76 8.12 -13.85
N GLU A 39 1.99 8.52 -14.13
CA GLU A 39 3.07 7.56 -14.15
C GLU A 39 3.33 7.05 -12.73
N ALA A 40 3.26 7.93 -11.73
CA ALA A 40 3.46 7.52 -10.36
C ALA A 40 2.39 6.51 -9.95
N GLN A 41 1.14 6.77 -10.34
CA GLN A 41 0.06 5.88 -10.02
C GLN A 41 0.29 4.50 -10.66
N SER A 42 0.69 4.51 -11.91
CA SER A 42 0.90 3.28 -12.64
C SER A 42 2.01 2.44 -12.02
N LEU A 43 3.12 3.08 -11.67
CA LEU A 43 4.23 2.36 -11.08
C LEU A 43 3.87 1.82 -9.69
N LEU A 44 3.15 2.61 -8.92
CA LEU A 44 2.76 2.19 -7.60
C LEU A 44 1.81 1.00 -7.66
N CYS A 45 0.84 1.06 -8.56
CA CYS A 45 -0.10 -0.04 -8.72
C CYS A 45 0.60 -1.31 -9.17
N ALA A 46 1.55 -1.18 -10.08
CA ALA A 46 2.29 -2.34 -10.56
C ALA A 46 3.08 -2.98 -9.42
N MET A 47 3.70 -2.15 -8.60
CA MET A 47 4.46 -2.68 -7.48
C MET A 47 3.55 -3.35 -6.45
N LEU A 48 2.39 -2.77 -6.20
CA LEU A 48 1.46 -3.35 -5.25
C LEU A 48 0.94 -4.71 -5.76
N MET A 49 0.73 -4.83 -7.06
CA MET A 49 0.31 -6.10 -7.62
C MET A 49 1.40 -7.12 -7.48
N LYS A 50 2.66 -6.70 -7.68
CA LYS A 50 3.77 -7.59 -7.57
C LYS A 50 3.93 -8.11 -6.16
N ARG A 51 3.56 -7.34 -5.17
CA ARG A 51 3.70 -7.71 -3.79
C ARG A 51 2.47 -8.37 -3.19
N GLN A 52 1.48 -8.64 -4.01
CA GLN A 52 0.22 -9.19 -3.50
C GLN A 52 0.39 -10.49 -2.74
N GLU A 53 1.13 -11.43 -3.30
CA GLU A 53 1.33 -12.71 -2.67
C GLU A 53 2.03 -12.57 -1.33
N TYR A 54 3.05 -11.74 -1.28
CA TYR A 54 3.77 -11.51 -0.05
C TYR A 54 2.83 -10.89 0.99
N ARG A 55 2.04 -9.91 0.58
CA ARG A 55 1.13 -9.23 1.48
C ARG A 55 0.08 -10.19 2.04
N GLU A 56 -0.46 -11.06 1.18
CA GLU A 56 -1.46 -12.00 1.63
C GLU A 56 -0.87 -12.98 2.64
N LYS A 57 0.36 -13.41 2.39
CA LYS A 57 1.01 -14.33 3.29
C LYS A 57 1.23 -13.68 4.66
N MET A 58 1.72 -12.46 4.68
CA MET A 58 2.00 -11.79 5.93
C MET A 58 0.73 -11.54 6.72
N VAL A 59 -0.34 -11.16 6.04
CA VAL A 59 -1.61 -10.94 6.71
C VAL A 59 -2.10 -12.26 7.31
N ALA A 60 -1.99 -13.35 6.56
CA ALA A 60 -2.46 -14.64 7.05
C ALA A 60 -1.68 -15.08 8.28
N GLU A 61 -0.37 -14.91 8.26
CA GLU A 61 0.44 -15.30 9.40
C GLU A 61 0.13 -14.47 10.64
N LEU A 62 -0.03 -13.17 10.45
CA LEU A 62 -0.34 -12.32 11.59
C LEU A 62 -1.73 -12.61 12.13
N ALA A 63 -2.69 -12.85 11.24
CA ALA A 63 -4.05 -13.16 11.66
C ALA A 63 -4.07 -14.43 12.48
N GLU A 64 -3.26 -15.40 12.07
CA GLU A 64 -3.20 -16.65 12.81
C GLU A 64 -2.65 -16.40 14.21
N LYS A 65 -1.62 -15.58 14.33
CA LYS A 65 -1.07 -15.27 15.63
C LYS A 65 -2.10 -14.58 16.53
N ARG A 66 -2.97 -13.80 15.93
CA ARG A 66 -3.96 -13.07 16.70
C ARG A 66 -5.28 -13.82 16.86
N GLY A 67 -5.36 -15.01 16.29
CA GLY A 67 -6.55 -15.84 16.45
C GLY A 67 -7.78 -15.32 15.73
N ILE A 68 -7.61 -14.64 14.62
CA ILE A 68 -8.74 -14.13 13.85
C ILE A 68 -8.55 -14.49 12.39
N PRO A 69 -9.61 -14.48 11.60
CA PRO A 69 -9.49 -14.77 10.18
C PRO A 69 -8.76 -13.64 9.47
N PRO A 70 -8.04 -13.96 8.39
CA PRO A 70 -7.34 -12.90 7.64
C PRO A 70 -8.27 -11.79 7.16
N SER A 71 -9.50 -12.14 6.77
CA SER A 71 -10.42 -11.12 6.29
C SER A 71 -10.76 -10.13 7.40
N GLU A 72 -10.84 -10.60 8.62
CA GLU A 72 -11.14 -9.72 9.73
C GLU A 72 -9.95 -8.80 10.01
N LEU A 73 -8.74 -9.33 9.94
CA LEU A 73 -7.57 -8.52 10.15
C LEU A 73 -7.49 -7.43 9.10
N LYS A 74 -7.75 -7.77 7.84
CA LYS A 74 -7.73 -6.79 6.77
C LYS A 74 -8.74 -5.68 7.04
N ALA A 75 -9.93 -6.07 7.48
CA ALA A 75 -10.96 -5.08 7.77
C ALA A 75 -10.53 -4.14 8.89
N GLN A 76 -9.88 -4.67 9.91
CA GLN A 76 -9.40 -3.86 11.02
C GLN A 76 -8.33 -2.88 10.55
N ILE A 77 -7.42 -3.36 9.71
CA ILE A 77 -6.36 -2.51 9.19
C ILE A 77 -6.94 -1.36 8.38
N LEU A 78 -7.87 -1.70 7.49
CA LEU A 78 -8.46 -0.67 6.63
C LEU A 78 -9.30 0.33 7.41
N ALA A 79 -9.84 -0.09 8.54
CA ALA A 79 -10.61 0.80 9.38
C ALA A 79 -9.74 1.58 10.37
N GLY A 80 -8.44 1.30 10.38
CA GLY A 80 -7.53 1.96 11.30
C GLY A 80 -7.67 1.48 12.72
N LYS A 81 -8.21 0.27 12.90
CA LYS A 81 -8.44 -0.25 14.24
C LYS A 81 -7.58 -1.44 14.62
N ALA A 82 -6.70 -1.86 13.74
CA ALA A 82 -5.83 -2.99 14.06
C ALA A 82 -4.76 -2.55 15.05
N GLU A 83 -4.38 -3.47 15.92
CA GLU A 83 -3.33 -3.18 16.86
C GLU A 83 -2.02 -3.02 16.11
N ILE A 84 -1.17 -2.16 16.62
CA ILE A 84 0.11 -1.90 16.00
C ILE A 84 0.98 -3.15 16.04
N LEU A 85 1.80 -3.31 15.01
CA LEU A 85 2.71 -4.45 14.97
C LEU A 85 3.77 -4.32 16.03
N GLU A 86 4.08 -5.46 16.64
CA GLU A 86 5.13 -5.49 17.64
C GLU A 86 6.36 -6.05 16.98
N PRO A 87 7.53 -5.81 17.57
CA PRO A 87 8.74 -6.39 17.03
C PRO A 87 8.62 -7.90 16.97
N GLY A 88 8.90 -8.48 15.88
CA GLY A 88 8.81 -9.90 15.73
C GLY A 88 7.52 -10.40 15.12
N ASP A 89 6.49 -9.57 15.06
CA ASP A 89 5.24 -10.00 14.46
C ASP A 89 5.42 -10.35 13.00
N MET A 90 6.27 -9.65 12.32
CA MET A 90 6.48 -9.91 10.91
C MET A 90 7.61 -10.86 10.62
N GLY A 91 8.08 -11.51 11.60
CA GLY A 91 9.14 -12.47 11.39
C GLY A 91 10.42 -11.80 11.06
N ASP A 92 11.22 -12.46 10.31
CA ASP A 92 12.46 -11.88 10.02
C ASP A 92 12.50 -11.33 8.69
N ASP A 93 11.54 -10.80 8.23
CA ASP A 93 11.60 -10.27 6.98
C ASP A 93 12.20 -9.06 6.97
#